data_44ebfcdb391af416178b48cfdfd3259c
#
_entry.id   44ebfcdb391af416178b48cfdfd3259c
#
_cell.length_a   1.000
_cell.length_b   1.000
_cell.length_c   1.000
_cell.angle_alpha   90.00
_cell.angle_beta   90.00
_cell.angle_gamma   90.00
#
_symmetry.space_group_name_H-M   'P 1'
#
loop_
_entity.id
_entity.type
_entity.pdbx_description
1 polymer ?
#
loop_
_entity_poly.entity_id
_entity_poly.type
_entity_poly.pdbx_seq_one_letter_code
_entity_poly.pdbx_strand_id
1 'polypeptide(L)'
;KFYLYGINKLLNQKVYRLPKPSKPYDTSKKAGGSAFEAECPDLTRLYSIIRMRKIITVLEFGSGKSTQIIAEALKKNKEDYNDQISLIRRKNPFHIYSLESERKYAKQVINSCKKAGLEKHVTVKLVEAEQTYFDNMICGKYKRIPSVCPDLIYVDGPMPMSYKNSKKKYMSMNDSDITNITCDLLIIEPVLLPGTIVIIDGMTNNARFNKRNLQRNWLSYEDLDNDYTLM
;
A
#
# COMPACT_ATOMS: atom_id res chain seq x y z
N LYS A 1 -2.77 -16.58 -17.80
CA LYS A 1 -1.37 -16.72 -18.30
C LYS A 1 -0.82 -15.42 -18.90
N PHE A 2 -1.59 -14.66 -19.71
CA PHE A 2 -1.12 -13.40 -20.32
C PHE A 2 -0.78 -12.33 -19.30
N TYR A 3 -1.59 -12.15 -18.25
CA TYR A 3 -1.34 -11.17 -17.19
C TYR A 3 -0.09 -11.50 -16.37
N LEU A 4 0.14 -12.77 -16.05
CA LEU A 4 1.35 -13.24 -15.36
C LEU A 4 2.63 -12.92 -16.13
N TYR A 5 2.62 -13.12 -17.44
CA TYR A 5 3.76 -12.80 -18.30
C TYR A 5 4.04 -11.30 -18.31
N GLY A 6 2.99 -10.48 -18.42
CA GLY A 6 3.10 -9.03 -18.40
C GLY A 6 3.72 -8.52 -17.09
N ILE A 7 3.22 -8.99 -15.93
CA ILE A 7 3.73 -8.59 -14.62
C ILE A 7 5.16 -9.06 -14.39
N ASN A 8 5.50 -10.29 -14.76
CA ASN A 8 6.87 -10.78 -14.68
C ASN A 8 7.84 -9.95 -15.53
N LYS A 9 7.40 -9.51 -16.71
CA LYS A 9 8.18 -8.61 -17.57
C LYS A 9 8.35 -7.23 -16.91
N LEU A 10 7.29 -6.66 -16.32
CA LEU A 10 7.35 -5.38 -15.64
C LEU A 10 8.27 -5.40 -14.41
N LEU A 11 8.26 -6.48 -13.65
CA LEU A 11 9.11 -6.63 -12.47
C LEU A 11 10.54 -7.06 -12.81
N ASN A 12 10.82 -7.38 -14.09
CA ASN A 12 12.10 -7.93 -14.54
C ASN A 12 12.56 -9.15 -13.71
N GLN A 13 11.62 -9.94 -13.22
CA GLN A 13 11.81 -11.09 -12.35
C GLN A 13 10.82 -12.20 -12.70
N LYS A 14 11.20 -13.45 -12.54
CA LYS A 14 10.24 -14.56 -12.44
C LYS A 14 9.57 -14.51 -11.08
N VAL A 15 8.47 -13.79 -10.95
CA VAL A 15 7.73 -13.65 -9.70
C VAL A 15 6.85 -14.88 -9.43
N TYR A 16 6.77 -15.83 -10.39
CA TYR A 16 5.72 -16.86 -10.30
C TYR A 16 6.09 -18.29 -10.49
N ARG A 17 5.80 -18.98 -9.42
CA ARG A 17 5.11 -20.28 -9.44
C ARG A 17 3.66 -20.03 -9.03
N LEU A 18 2.68 -20.64 -9.68
CA LEU A 18 1.31 -20.72 -9.18
C LEU A 18 1.37 -21.15 -7.71
N PRO A 19 0.63 -20.51 -6.81
CA PRO A 19 0.63 -20.92 -5.42
C PRO A 19 0.32 -22.41 -5.36
N LYS A 20 1.19 -23.18 -4.75
CA LYS A 20 0.78 -24.48 -4.23
C LYS A 20 -0.27 -24.16 -3.17
N PRO A 21 -1.35 -24.97 -3.05
CA PRO A 21 -2.32 -24.79 -1.99
C PRO A 21 -1.57 -24.55 -0.71
N SER A 22 -1.91 -23.49 -0.02
CA SER A 22 -1.20 -22.94 1.11
C SER A 22 -0.85 -24.04 2.11
N LYS A 23 0.43 -24.29 2.30
CA LYS A 23 0.85 -24.91 3.54
C LYS A 23 0.40 -24.01 4.67
N PRO A 24 -0.06 -24.56 5.81
CA PRO A 24 -0.37 -23.75 6.96
C PRO A 24 0.77 -22.75 7.18
N TYR A 25 0.42 -21.49 7.41
CA TYR A 25 1.37 -20.41 7.63
C TYR A 25 2.40 -20.86 8.67
N ASP A 26 3.65 -20.99 8.26
CA ASP A 26 4.74 -21.40 9.15
C ASP A 26 5.16 -20.18 9.98
N THR A 27 4.49 -20.02 11.11
CA THR A 27 4.81 -18.98 12.10
C THR A 27 6.22 -19.11 12.69
N SER A 28 6.92 -20.25 12.47
CA SER A 28 8.29 -20.45 12.92
C SER A 28 9.32 -19.69 12.07
N LYS A 29 8.96 -19.26 10.87
CA LYS A 29 9.78 -18.37 10.05
C LYS A 29 9.62 -16.93 10.52
N LYS A 30 10.20 -16.72 11.69
CA LYS A 30 10.59 -15.45 12.31
C LYS A 30 9.86 -14.21 11.81
N ALA A 31 9.04 -13.67 12.65
CA ALA A 31 8.89 -12.26 12.85
C ALA A 31 10.30 -11.61 12.96
N GLY A 32 10.92 -11.30 11.87
CA GLY A 32 12.28 -10.79 11.88
C GLY A 32 12.85 -10.59 10.48
N GLY A 33 12.33 -9.63 9.72
CA GLY A 33 13.18 -8.87 8.84
C GLY A 33 13.24 -9.20 7.35
N SER A 34 12.35 -9.98 6.77
CA SER A 34 12.19 -9.97 5.31
C SER A 34 10.76 -9.58 4.93
N ALA A 35 10.63 -8.65 3.97
CA ALA A 35 9.35 -8.39 3.34
C ALA A 35 8.80 -9.69 2.75
N PHE A 36 7.48 -9.88 2.85
CA PHE A 36 6.80 -11.00 2.21
C PHE A 36 7.00 -10.94 0.69
N GLU A 37 7.05 -12.10 0.04
CA GLU A 37 7.05 -12.12 -1.42
C GLU A 37 5.71 -11.63 -1.94
N ALA A 38 5.77 -10.68 -2.89
CA ALA A 38 4.57 -10.16 -3.50
C ALA A 38 3.87 -11.25 -4.33
N GLU A 39 2.58 -11.39 -4.12
CA GLU A 39 1.76 -12.34 -4.85
C GLU A 39 1.27 -11.75 -6.17
N CYS A 40 1.29 -12.54 -7.25
CA CYS A 40 0.91 -12.07 -8.57
C CYS A 40 -0.60 -11.75 -8.71
N PRO A 41 -1.50 -12.54 -8.12
CA PRO A 41 -2.91 -12.17 -8.13
C PRO A 41 -3.14 -10.76 -7.61
N ASP A 42 -2.47 -10.38 -6.50
CA ASP A 42 -2.61 -9.07 -5.86
C ASP A 42 -2.07 -7.95 -6.75
N LEU A 43 -0.88 -8.14 -7.29
CA LEU A 43 -0.29 -7.18 -8.22
C LEU A 43 -1.13 -7.03 -9.51
N THR A 44 -1.71 -8.13 -10.01
CA THR A 44 -2.58 -8.10 -11.18
C THR A 44 -3.88 -7.37 -10.90
N ARG A 45 -4.50 -7.63 -9.74
CA ARG A 45 -5.70 -6.95 -9.26
C ARG A 45 -5.45 -5.45 -9.14
N LEU A 46 -4.37 -5.08 -8.45
CA LEU A 46 -3.98 -3.69 -8.24
C LEU A 46 -3.75 -2.96 -9.57
N TYR A 47 -2.97 -3.54 -10.48
CA TYR A 47 -2.78 -3.01 -11.83
C TYR A 47 -4.11 -2.81 -12.56
N SER A 48 -4.98 -3.82 -12.53
CA SER A 48 -6.26 -3.80 -13.22
C SER A 48 -7.21 -2.73 -12.67
N ILE A 49 -7.29 -2.58 -11.35
CA ILE A 49 -8.10 -1.53 -10.71
C ILE A 49 -7.61 -0.16 -11.15
N ILE A 50 -6.30 0.10 -11.11
CA ILE A 50 -5.72 1.40 -11.49
C ILE A 50 -6.05 1.72 -12.96
N ARG A 51 -5.95 0.73 -13.85
CA ARG A 51 -6.23 0.91 -15.27
C ARG A 51 -7.73 1.11 -15.55
N MET A 52 -8.59 0.25 -15.02
CA MET A 52 -10.03 0.30 -15.26
C MET A 52 -10.68 1.54 -14.65
N ARG A 53 -10.23 1.96 -13.48
CA ARG A 53 -10.75 3.15 -12.78
C ARG A 53 -10.08 4.45 -13.21
N LYS A 54 -9.11 4.38 -14.14
CA LYS A 54 -8.35 5.54 -14.66
C LYS A 54 -7.74 6.37 -13.52
N ILE A 55 -7.18 5.69 -12.52
CA ILE A 55 -6.57 6.30 -11.34
C ILE A 55 -5.44 7.23 -11.78
N ILE A 56 -5.33 8.39 -11.12
CA ILE A 56 -4.38 9.45 -11.46
C ILE A 56 -3.36 9.66 -10.33
N THR A 57 -3.81 9.53 -9.07
CA THR A 57 -2.97 9.75 -7.90
C THR A 57 -3.14 8.60 -6.92
N VAL A 58 -2.02 8.01 -6.52
CA VAL A 58 -2.01 6.93 -5.52
C VAL A 58 -1.19 7.35 -4.31
N LEU A 59 -1.71 7.04 -3.12
CA LEU A 59 -0.99 7.07 -1.85
C LEU A 59 -0.79 5.64 -1.38
N GLU A 60 0.44 5.26 -1.10
CA GLU A 60 0.79 3.92 -0.64
C GLU A 60 1.45 4.01 0.74
N PHE A 61 0.97 3.19 1.66
CA PHE A 61 1.56 2.98 2.98
C PHE A 61 2.28 1.62 3.00
N GLY A 62 3.60 1.63 3.07
CA GLY A 62 4.47 0.49 2.83
C GLY A 62 4.92 0.42 1.37
N SER A 63 6.22 0.47 1.12
CA SER A 63 6.76 0.39 -0.25
C SER A 63 7.23 -1.01 -0.60
N GLY A 64 7.01 -1.41 -1.85
CA GLY A 64 7.41 -2.74 -2.30
C GLY A 64 7.38 -2.93 -3.81
N LYS A 65 7.13 -4.15 -4.23
CA LYS A 65 6.88 -4.48 -5.64
C LYS A 65 5.57 -3.86 -6.14
N SER A 66 4.60 -3.67 -5.27
CA SER A 66 3.36 -2.92 -5.52
C SER A 66 3.64 -1.52 -6.06
N THR A 67 4.59 -0.79 -5.47
CA THR A 67 5.00 0.55 -5.90
C THR A 67 5.38 0.59 -7.38
N GLN A 68 6.16 -0.40 -7.85
CA GLN A 68 6.59 -0.48 -9.25
C GLN A 68 5.40 -0.77 -10.19
N ILE A 69 4.51 -1.67 -9.80
CA ILE A 69 3.31 -2.02 -10.57
C ILE A 69 2.33 -0.86 -10.65
N ILE A 70 2.12 -0.16 -9.54
CA ILE A 70 1.29 1.06 -9.48
C ILE A 70 1.87 2.12 -10.43
N ALA A 71 3.16 2.38 -10.35
CA ALA A 71 3.83 3.38 -11.19
C ALA A 71 3.72 3.04 -12.68
N GLU A 72 3.85 1.76 -13.06
CA GLU A 72 3.67 1.35 -14.46
C GLU A 72 2.23 1.52 -14.92
N ALA A 73 1.25 1.19 -14.09
CA ALA A 73 -0.16 1.40 -14.41
C ALA A 73 -0.48 2.90 -14.58
N LEU A 74 0.08 3.76 -13.73
CA LEU A 74 -0.08 5.21 -13.82
C LEU A 74 0.62 5.79 -15.06
N LYS A 75 1.79 5.28 -15.42
CA LYS A 75 2.47 5.64 -16.68
C LYS A 75 1.59 5.32 -17.89
N LYS A 76 0.98 4.12 -17.90
CA LYS A 76 0.03 3.74 -18.95
C LYS A 76 -1.22 4.60 -18.96
N ASN A 77 -1.75 4.97 -17.80
CA ASN A 77 -2.86 5.91 -17.72
C ASN A 77 -2.48 7.29 -18.28
N LYS A 78 -1.24 7.73 -18.04
CA LYS A 78 -0.75 8.98 -18.63
C LYS A 78 -0.69 8.91 -20.15
N GLU A 79 -0.16 7.81 -20.70
CA GLU A 79 -0.10 7.61 -22.16
C GLU A 79 -1.48 7.68 -22.80
N ASP A 80 -2.52 7.11 -22.13
CA ASP A 80 -3.86 7.02 -22.69
C ASP A 80 -4.75 8.25 -22.43
N TYR A 81 -4.51 9.00 -21.34
CA TYR A 81 -5.47 10.01 -20.83
C TYR A 81 -4.86 11.39 -20.56
N ASN A 82 -3.60 11.64 -20.95
CA ASN A 82 -2.92 12.89 -20.63
C ASN A 82 -3.67 14.14 -21.13
N ASP A 83 -4.31 14.05 -22.28
CA ASP A 83 -5.02 15.18 -22.89
C ASP A 83 -6.26 15.60 -22.08
N GLN A 84 -6.81 14.67 -21.28
CA GLN A 84 -7.99 14.93 -20.43
C GLN A 84 -7.61 15.57 -19.09
N ILE A 85 -6.33 15.60 -18.75
CA ILE A 85 -5.83 16.06 -17.43
C ILE A 85 -5.96 17.57 -17.24
N SER A 86 -5.91 18.36 -18.32
CA SER A 86 -6.08 19.81 -18.23
C SER A 86 -7.39 20.25 -17.58
N LEU A 87 -8.39 19.37 -17.58
CA LEU A 87 -9.70 19.57 -16.96
C LEU A 87 -9.73 19.27 -15.46
N ILE A 88 -8.63 18.71 -14.91
CA ILE A 88 -8.59 18.19 -13.54
C ILE A 88 -7.58 19.00 -12.71
N ARG A 89 -8.01 19.47 -11.55
CA ARG A 89 -7.14 20.17 -10.61
C ARG A 89 -6.22 19.19 -9.88
N ARG A 90 -5.09 18.83 -10.51
CA ARG A 90 -4.04 18.00 -9.93
C ARG A 90 -2.67 18.62 -10.16
N LYS A 91 -1.88 18.73 -9.09
CA LYS A 91 -0.54 19.33 -9.18
C LYS A 91 0.46 18.38 -9.87
N ASN A 92 0.36 17.09 -9.63
CA ASN A 92 1.26 16.06 -10.18
C ASN A 92 0.43 14.80 -10.50
N PRO A 93 -0.24 14.79 -11.67
CA PRO A 93 -1.07 13.68 -12.09
C PRO A 93 -0.23 12.47 -12.49
N PHE A 94 -0.84 11.28 -12.46
CA PHE A 94 -0.21 10.00 -12.80
C PHE A 94 1.01 9.69 -11.94
N HIS A 95 0.85 9.91 -10.63
CA HIS A 95 1.94 9.79 -9.68
C HIS A 95 1.55 8.97 -8.44
N ILE A 96 2.50 8.15 -7.97
CA ILE A 96 2.40 7.47 -6.68
C ILE A 96 3.28 8.15 -5.65
N TYR A 97 2.71 8.37 -4.47
CA TYR A 97 3.41 8.77 -3.25
C TYR A 97 3.44 7.56 -2.33
N SER A 98 4.61 6.96 -2.18
CA SER A 98 4.81 5.78 -1.34
C SER A 98 5.58 6.16 -0.08
N LEU A 99 5.08 5.73 1.08
CA LEU A 99 5.73 5.93 2.39
C LEU A 99 6.40 4.63 2.81
N GLU A 100 7.63 4.76 3.31
CA GLU A 100 8.41 3.63 3.80
C GLU A 100 9.11 3.99 5.09
N SER A 101 9.06 3.11 6.08
CA SER A 101 9.71 3.29 7.38
C SER A 101 11.15 2.77 7.41
N GLU A 102 11.47 1.82 6.54
CA GLU A 102 12.75 1.15 6.50
C GLU A 102 13.63 1.62 5.34
N ARG A 103 14.79 2.22 5.67
CA ARG A 103 15.75 2.76 4.67
C ARG A 103 16.18 1.73 3.62
N LYS A 104 16.32 0.45 4.03
CA LYS A 104 16.72 -0.63 3.13
C LYS A 104 15.70 -0.80 2.01
N TYR A 105 14.42 -0.91 2.36
CA TYR A 105 13.33 -1.12 1.40
C TYR A 105 13.10 0.11 0.54
N ALA A 106 13.10 1.31 1.12
CA ALA A 106 13.00 2.55 0.36
C ALA A 106 14.06 2.63 -0.77
N LYS A 107 15.33 2.33 -0.44
CA LYS A 107 16.42 2.31 -1.43
C LYS A 107 16.22 1.25 -2.53
N GLN A 108 15.76 0.05 -2.15
CA GLN A 108 15.50 -1.03 -3.10
C GLN A 108 14.41 -0.63 -4.11
N VAL A 109 13.30 -0.08 -3.62
CA VAL A 109 12.18 0.34 -4.47
C VAL A 109 12.57 1.48 -5.39
N ILE A 110 13.25 2.51 -4.87
CA ILE A 110 13.77 3.64 -5.70
C ILE A 110 14.64 3.11 -6.83
N ASN A 111 15.59 2.22 -6.53
CA ASN A 111 16.48 1.64 -7.53
C ASN A 111 15.73 0.79 -8.56
N SER A 112 14.74 0.01 -8.14
CA SER A 112 13.93 -0.81 -9.03
C SER A 112 13.08 0.06 -9.97
N CYS A 113 12.44 1.09 -9.47
CA CYS A 113 11.68 2.05 -10.26
C CYS A 113 12.59 2.81 -11.26
N LYS A 114 13.78 3.21 -10.84
CA LYS A 114 14.75 3.85 -11.73
C LYS A 114 15.20 2.93 -12.86
N LYS A 115 15.53 1.66 -12.56
CA LYS A 115 15.88 0.66 -13.57
C LYS A 115 14.76 0.39 -14.56
N ALA A 116 13.51 0.56 -14.14
CA ALA A 116 12.33 0.39 -14.98
C ALA A 116 11.91 1.68 -15.73
N GLY A 117 12.63 2.80 -15.57
CA GLY A 117 12.29 4.09 -16.20
C GLY A 117 11.01 4.70 -15.67
N LEU A 118 10.72 4.51 -14.37
CA LEU A 118 9.49 4.94 -13.70
C LEU A 118 9.68 6.11 -12.74
N GLU A 119 10.88 6.66 -12.62
CA GLU A 119 11.23 7.69 -11.65
C GLU A 119 10.38 8.95 -11.73
N LYS A 120 9.82 9.26 -12.91
CA LYS A 120 8.92 10.41 -13.10
C LYS A 120 7.51 10.18 -12.54
N HIS A 121 7.17 8.94 -12.19
CA HIS A 121 5.87 8.52 -11.71
C HIS A 121 5.85 8.14 -10.23
N VAL A 122 7.00 8.20 -9.54
CA VAL A 122 7.16 7.69 -8.18
C VAL A 122 7.86 8.70 -7.28
N THR A 123 7.31 8.87 -6.09
CA THR A 123 8.02 9.49 -4.97
C THR A 123 7.97 8.54 -3.78
N VAL A 124 9.09 7.91 -3.46
CA VAL A 124 9.24 7.12 -2.23
C VAL A 124 9.81 8.02 -1.14
N LYS A 125 9.08 8.17 -0.04
CA LYS A 125 9.51 8.96 1.13
C LYS A 125 9.85 8.03 2.29
N LEU A 126 11.07 8.14 2.79
CA LEU A 126 11.46 7.52 4.05
C LEU A 126 10.83 8.33 5.18
N VAL A 127 9.87 7.75 5.87
CA VAL A 127 9.13 8.38 6.99
C VAL A 127 9.07 7.42 8.14
N GLU A 128 9.53 7.86 9.30
CA GLU A 128 9.40 7.05 10.53
C GLU A 128 7.93 6.75 10.84
N ALA A 129 7.68 5.52 11.24
CA ALA A 129 6.43 5.11 11.84
C ALA A 129 6.55 5.11 13.37
N GLU A 130 5.49 5.46 14.05
CA GLU A 130 5.43 5.52 15.51
C GLU A 130 4.15 4.89 16.05
N GLN A 131 4.26 4.35 17.26
CA GLN A 131 3.10 3.94 18.03
C GLN A 131 2.36 5.18 18.55
N THR A 132 1.06 5.15 18.44
CA THR A 132 0.15 6.21 18.90
C THR A 132 -1.16 5.60 19.45
N TYR A 133 -2.12 6.47 19.72
CA TYR A 133 -3.48 6.08 20.11
C TYR A 133 -4.48 6.84 19.23
N PHE A 134 -5.50 6.13 18.79
CA PHE A 134 -6.68 6.69 18.16
C PHE A 134 -7.88 6.33 19.03
N ASP A 135 -8.57 7.32 19.53
CA ASP A 135 -9.72 7.16 20.46
C ASP A 135 -9.42 6.15 21.61
N ASN A 136 -8.26 6.35 22.29
CA ASN A 136 -7.73 5.48 23.34
C ASN A 136 -7.35 4.06 22.91
N MET A 137 -7.48 3.71 21.63
CA MET A 137 -7.05 2.43 21.08
C MET A 137 -5.61 2.54 20.57
N ILE A 138 -4.77 1.54 20.90
CA ILE A 138 -3.39 1.49 20.44
C ILE A 138 -3.33 1.26 18.93
N CYS A 139 -2.52 2.06 18.23
CA CYS A 139 -2.31 1.90 16.79
C CYS A 139 -0.95 2.47 16.38
N GLY A 140 -0.56 2.23 15.15
CA GLY A 140 0.59 2.85 14.51
C GLY A 140 0.18 3.94 13.53
N LYS A 141 1.12 4.80 13.18
CA LYS A 141 0.99 5.75 12.08
C LYS A 141 2.34 6.17 11.53
N TYR A 142 2.38 6.67 10.33
CA TYR A 142 3.51 7.44 9.84
C TYR A 142 3.53 8.85 10.45
N LYS A 143 4.71 9.35 10.81
CA LYS A 143 4.86 10.70 11.38
C LYS A 143 4.41 11.81 10.45
N ARG A 144 4.49 11.57 9.14
CA ARG A 144 4.10 12.55 8.11
C ARG A 144 3.46 11.86 6.93
N ILE A 145 2.33 12.38 6.50
CA ILE A 145 1.63 11.97 5.28
C ILE A 145 1.75 13.13 4.27
N PRO A 146 2.03 12.87 2.99
CA PRO A 146 2.10 13.92 2.00
C PRO A 146 0.73 14.59 1.81
N SER A 147 0.72 15.91 1.61
CA SER A 147 -0.51 16.68 1.32
C SER A 147 -0.97 16.42 -0.12
N VAL A 148 -1.59 15.28 -0.34
CA VAL A 148 -2.14 14.85 -1.63
C VAL A 148 -3.58 14.41 -1.44
N CYS A 149 -4.36 14.47 -2.52
CA CYS A 149 -5.70 13.91 -2.55
C CYS A 149 -5.68 12.69 -3.47
N PRO A 150 -5.50 11.47 -2.94
CA PRO A 150 -5.40 10.26 -3.73
C PRO A 150 -6.76 9.83 -4.28
N ASP A 151 -6.75 9.21 -5.46
CA ASP A 151 -7.90 8.50 -6.00
C ASP A 151 -7.91 7.04 -5.54
N LEU A 152 -6.70 6.52 -5.20
CA LEU A 152 -6.52 5.20 -4.61
C LEU A 152 -5.51 5.26 -3.47
N ILE A 153 -5.83 4.59 -2.37
CA ILE A 153 -4.96 4.36 -1.23
C ILE A 153 -4.67 2.85 -1.16
N TYR A 154 -3.40 2.48 -1.12
CA TYR A 154 -2.97 1.11 -0.92
C TYR A 154 -2.25 0.98 0.42
N VAL A 155 -2.71 0.07 1.27
CA VAL A 155 -2.20 -0.11 2.63
C VAL A 155 -1.60 -1.50 2.77
N ASP A 156 -0.26 -1.54 2.85
CA ASP A 156 0.56 -2.75 2.99
C ASP A 156 1.72 -2.54 4.00
N GLY A 157 1.56 -1.58 4.90
CA GLY A 157 2.57 -1.23 5.90
C GLY A 157 2.08 -0.11 6.83
N PRO A 158 2.94 0.32 7.75
CA PRO A 158 4.31 -0.12 8.03
C PRO A 158 4.36 -1.47 8.76
N MET A 159 5.51 -2.14 8.74
CA MET A 159 5.73 -3.35 9.53
C MET A 159 5.65 -3.02 11.04
N PRO A 160 5.03 -3.89 11.88
CA PRO A 160 4.90 -3.63 13.33
C PRO A 160 6.25 -3.36 14.00
N MET A 161 7.30 -4.08 13.60
CA MET A 161 8.66 -3.97 14.18
C MET A 161 9.35 -2.63 13.88
N SER A 162 8.81 -1.81 12.97
CA SER A 162 9.42 -0.52 12.59
C SER A 162 8.94 0.66 13.41
N TYR A 163 7.99 0.47 14.33
CA TYR A 163 7.46 1.57 15.14
C TYR A 163 8.50 2.13 16.11
N LYS A 164 8.74 3.43 16.03
CA LYS A 164 9.46 4.17 17.06
C LYS A 164 8.55 4.45 18.25
N ASN A 165 9.16 4.65 19.43
CA ASN A 165 8.42 4.94 20.67
C ASN A 165 7.39 3.85 21.06
N SER A 166 7.64 2.60 20.67
CA SER A 166 6.76 1.47 21.00
C SER A 166 6.76 1.10 22.49
N LYS A 167 7.76 1.55 23.26
CA LYS A 167 7.82 1.35 24.72
C LYS A 167 6.84 2.31 25.40
N LYS A 168 5.58 1.97 25.41
CA LYS A 168 4.51 2.73 26.06
C LYS A 168 4.04 2.06 27.33
N LYS A 169 3.33 2.81 28.15
CA LYS A 169 2.89 2.42 29.50
C LYS A 169 2.12 1.11 29.58
N TYR A 170 1.37 0.78 28.52
CA TYR A 170 0.44 -0.38 28.57
C TYR A 170 0.87 -1.52 27.68
N MET A 171 1.33 -1.25 26.45
CA MET A 171 1.61 -2.26 25.44
C MET A 171 2.63 -1.75 24.44
N SER A 172 3.41 -2.65 23.84
CA SER A 172 4.32 -2.36 22.72
C SER A 172 3.80 -3.03 21.45
N MET A 173 3.71 -2.26 20.37
CA MET A 173 3.36 -2.80 19.05
C MET A 173 4.54 -3.47 18.33
N ASN A 174 5.72 -3.45 18.91
CA ASN A 174 6.89 -4.14 18.34
C ASN A 174 6.96 -5.62 18.72
N ASP A 175 5.94 -6.15 19.38
CA ASP A 175 5.84 -7.56 19.69
C ASP A 175 5.37 -8.34 18.46
N SER A 176 5.96 -9.51 18.21
CA SER A 176 5.61 -10.37 17.08
C SER A 176 4.18 -10.90 17.11
N ASP A 177 3.59 -10.96 18.30
CA ASP A 177 2.22 -11.44 18.49
C ASP A 177 1.17 -10.33 18.27
N ILE A 178 1.63 -9.08 18.09
CA ILE A 178 0.74 -7.94 17.87
C ILE A 178 0.45 -7.77 16.39
N THR A 179 -0.81 -7.83 16.04
CA THR A 179 -1.27 -7.53 14.68
C THR A 179 -1.10 -6.07 14.36
N ASN A 180 -0.64 -5.77 13.14
CA ASN A 180 -0.47 -4.41 12.69
C ASN A 180 -1.82 -3.69 12.56
N ILE A 181 -1.99 -2.59 13.27
CA ILE A 181 -3.15 -1.70 13.22
C ILE A 181 -2.64 -0.29 13.02
N THR A 182 -3.13 0.41 11.99
CA THR A 182 -2.72 1.78 11.66
C THR A 182 -3.92 2.71 11.57
N CYS A 183 -3.75 3.96 11.96
CA CYS A 183 -4.78 5.00 11.89
C CYS A 183 -4.52 6.04 10.79
N ASP A 184 -3.55 5.83 9.92
CA ASP A 184 -3.21 6.78 8.85
C ASP A 184 -4.41 7.10 7.96
N LEU A 185 -5.20 6.09 7.59
CA LEU A 185 -6.43 6.26 6.81
C LEU A 185 -7.45 7.14 7.53
N LEU A 186 -7.64 6.93 8.83
CA LEU A 186 -8.58 7.71 9.65
C LEU A 186 -8.17 9.18 9.73
N ILE A 187 -6.86 9.44 9.78
CA ILE A 187 -6.32 10.81 9.85
C ILE A 187 -6.59 11.58 8.54
N ILE A 188 -6.49 10.90 7.40
CA ILE A 188 -6.64 11.56 6.09
C ILE A 188 -8.08 11.50 5.55
N GLU A 189 -8.96 10.71 6.13
CA GLU A 189 -10.34 10.56 5.67
C GLU A 189 -11.05 11.91 5.39
N PRO A 190 -10.93 12.95 6.25
CA PRO A 190 -11.63 14.22 6.03
C PRO A 190 -11.30 14.91 4.69
N VAL A 191 -10.12 14.65 4.14
CA VAL A 191 -9.66 15.29 2.88
C VAL A 191 -9.84 14.40 1.64
N LEU A 192 -10.34 13.18 1.80
CA LEU A 192 -10.60 12.28 0.68
C LEU A 192 -11.85 12.72 -0.10
N LEU A 193 -11.83 12.49 -1.40
CA LEU A 193 -12.97 12.77 -2.27
C LEU A 193 -13.90 11.55 -2.37
N PRO A 194 -15.20 11.78 -2.65
CA PRO A 194 -16.09 10.68 -3.02
C PRO A 194 -15.54 9.92 -4.22
N GLY A 195 -15.59 8.58 -4.14
CA GLY A 195 -15.04 7.69 -5.16
C GLY A 195 -13.56 7.34 -4.96
N THR A 196 -12.90 7.85 -3.93
CA THR A 196 -11.59 7.33 -3.49
C THR A 196 -11.73 5.84 -3.17
N ILE A 197 -10.79 5.04 -3.67
CA ILE A 197 -10.70 3.60 -3.41
C ILE A 197 -9.62 3.35 -2.37
N VAL A 198 -9.90 2.50 -1.40
CA VAL A 198 -8.92 2.01 -0.43
C VAL A 198 -8.77 0.51 -0.59
N ILE A 199 -7.54 0.04 -0.70
CA ILE A 199 -7.19 -1.39 -0.68
C ILE A 199 -6.29 -1.62 0.53
N ILE A 200 -6.70 -2.50 1.44
CA ILE A 200 -5.88 -2.98 2.55
C ILE A 200 -5.53 -4.43 2.27
N ASP A 201 -4.25 -4.72 2.13
CA ASP A 201 -3.72 -6.00 1.70
C ASP A 201 -3.11 -6.76 2.88
N GLY A 202 -3.51 -8.02 3.06
CA GLY A 202 -2.96 -8.92 4.08
C GLY A 202 -3.10 -8.49 5.54
N MET A 203 -3.94 -7.51 5.85
CA MET A 203 -4.08 -6.93 7.20
C MET A 203 -5.54 -6.86 7.66
N THR A 204 -6.20 -8.01 7.75
CA THR A 204 -7.63 -8.12 8.08
C THR A 204 -8.03 -7.34 9.35
N ASN A 205 -7.24 -7.42 10.44
CA ASN A 205 -7.54 -6.69 11.67
C ASN A 205 -7.39 -5.18 11.48
N ASN A 206 -6.43 -4.72 10.69
CA ASN A 206 -6.29 -3.30 10.34
C ASN A 206 -7.48 -2.82 9.50
N ALA A 207 -7.92 -3.64 8.55
CA ALA A 207 -9.09 -3.33 7.74
C ALA A 207 -10.35 -3.17 8.60
N ARG A 208 -10.60 -4.11 9.53
CA ARG A 208 -11.73 -4.06 10.47
C ARG A 208 -11.65 -2.87 11.43
N PHE A 209 -10.45 -2.55 11.93
CA PHE A 209 -10.23 -1.37 12.76
C PHE A 209 -10.56 -0.09 12.00
N ASN A 210 -10.03 0.09 10.79
CA ASN A 210 -10.31 1.26 9.99
C ASN A 210 -11.79 1.35 9.63
N LYS A 211 -12.40 0.27 9.11
CA LYS A 211 -13.82 0.23 8.76
C LYS A 211 -14.74 0.64 9.92
N ARG A 212 -14.41 0.22 11.14
CA ARG A 212 -15.21 0.56 12.35
C ARG A 212 -15.10 2.03 12.73
N ASN A 213 -13.97 2.67 12.45
CA ASN A 213 -13.63 4.02 12.93
C ASN A 213 -13.72 5.11 11.85
N LEU A 214 -13.89 4.75 10.58
CA LEU A 214 -14.20 5.70 9.51
C LEU A 214 -15.53 6.40 9.79
N GLN A 215 -15.57 7.73 9.58
CA GLN A 215 -16.72 8.58 9.90
C GLN A 215 -17.69 8.72 8.74
N ARG A 216 -17.23 8.51 7.51
CA ARG A 216 -18.07 8.60 6.31
C ARG A 216 -18.66 7.24 5.95
N ASN A 217 -19.69 7.25 5.11
CA ASN A 217 -20.29 6.02 4.60
C ASN A 217 -19.38 5.41 3.51
N TRP A 218 -18.68 4.35 3.86
CA TRP A 218 -17.84 3.56 2.95
C TRP A 218 -18.56 2.26 2.56
N LEU A 219 -18.60 1.99 1.26
CA LEU A 219 -18.89 0.63 0.81
C LEU A 219 -17.64 -0.22 1.05
N SER A 220 -17.81 -1.42 1.58
CA SER A 220 -16.67 -2.30 1.86
C SER A 220 -16.95 -3.73 1.41
N TYR A 221 -15.94 -4.32 0.82
CA TYR A 221 -15.90 -5.72 0.42
C TYR A 221 -14.64 -6.37 1.01
N GLU A 222 -14.80 -7.47 1.73
CA GLU A 222 -13.73 -8.24 2.35
C GLU A 222 -13.63 -9.58 1.60
N ASP A 223 -12.50 -9.83 0.97
CA ASP A 223 -12.18 -11.07 0.28
C ASP A 223 -11.24 -11.89 1.16
N LEU A 224 -11.81 -12.87 1.87
CA LEU A 224 -11.04 -13.71 2.80
C LEU A 224 -10.17 -14.73 2.08
N ASP A 225 -10.54 -15.14 0.86
CA ASP A 225 -9.80 -16.14 0.10
C ASP A 225 -8.51 -15.54 -0.49
N ASN A 226 -8.55 -14.26 -0.80
CA ASN A 226 -7.41 -13.51 -1.35
C ASN A 226 -6.83 -12.48 -0.38
N ASP A 227 -7.24 -12.52 0.90
CA ASP A 227 -6.74 -11.72 2.02
C ASP A 227 -6.61 -10.21 1.74
N TYR A 228 -7.67 -9.60 1.18
CA TYR A 228 -7.72 -8.16 1.02
C TYR A 228 -9.09 -7.55 1.35
N THR A 229 -9.09 -6.27 1.70
CA THR A 229 -10.30 -5.48 1.88
C THR A 229 -10.30 -4.29 0.92
N LEU A 230 -11.40 -4.12 0.20
CA LEU A 230 -11.69 -2.99 -0.67
C LEU A 230 -12.75 -2.09 0.00
N MET A 231 -12.48 -0.78 0.02
CA MET A 231 -13.41 0.26 0.47
C MET A 231 -13.48 1.41 -0.54
#